data_4685185bd29c80ba3d2a9416dbd27803
#
_entry.id   4685185bd29c80ba3d2a9416dbd27803
#
_cell.length_a   1.000
_cell.length_b   1.000
_cell.length_c   1.000
_cell.angle_alpha   90.00
_cell.angle_beta   90.00
_cell.angle_gamma   90.00
#
_symmetry.space_group_name_H-M   'P 1'
#
loop_
_entity.id
_entity.type
_entity.pdbx_description
1 polymer ?
#
loop_
_entity_poly.entity_id
_entity_poly.type
_entity_poly.pdbx_seq_one_letter_code
_entity_poly.pdbx_strand_id
1 'polypeptide(L)'
;MPEPTPASREAILSADTTADIERRQVDAWRRLSPLQKLQLVSDATGAVVNLSLAGIRRRHPQATERECFLRLAAILLGVDAARRVYPDAAQVSDLRGPC
;
A
#
# COMPACT_ATOMS: atom_id res chain seq x y z
N MET A 1 17.81 -37.37 -19.11
CA MET A 1 17.06 -36.32 -18.44
C MET A 1 17.39 -34.97 -19.07
N PRO A 2 16.41 -34.26 -19.60
CA PRO A 2 16.72 -33.00 -20.22
C PRO A 2 17.23 -31.99 -19.19
N GLU A 3 18.20 -31.19 -19.60
CA GLU A 3 18.69 -30.11 -18.75
C GLU A 3 17.59 -29.03 -18.61
N PRO A 4 17.49 -28.39 -17.41
CA PRO A 4 16.56 -27.29 -17.26
C PRO A 4 16.90 -26.15 -18.23
N THR A 5 15.88 -25.50 -18.77
CA THR A 5 16.07 -24.37 -19.64
C THR A 5 16.72 -23.20 -18.89
N PRO A 6 17.42 -22.27 -19.57
CA PRO A 6 18.00 -21.10 -18.89
C PRO A 6 16.97 -20.31 -18.09
N ALA A 7 15.74 -20.18 -18.61
CA ALA A 7 14.65 -19.51 -17.90
C ALA A 7 14.30 -20.20 -16.58
N SER A 8 14.33 -21.54 -16.54
CA SER A 8 14.09 -22.31 -15.31
C SER A 8 15.18 -22.09 -14.28
N ARG A 9 16.44 -22.01 -14.71
CA ARG A 9 17.57 -21.72 -13.81
C ARG A 9 17.45 -20.31 -13.22
N GLU A 10 17.10 -19.33 -14.03
CA GLU A 10 16.91 -17.95 -13.59
C GLU A 10 15.77 -17.85 -12.57
N ALA A 11 14.67 -18.55 -12.83
CA ALA A 11 13.54 -18.58 -11.91
C ALA A 11 13.91 -19.20 -10.56
N ILE A 12 14.69 -20.29 -10.54
CA ILE A 12 15.17 -20.94 -9.32
C ILE A 12 16.08 -20.01 -8.53
N LEU A 13 17.05 -19.39 -9.21
CA LEU A 13 17.98 -18.46 -8.57
C LEU A 13 17.26 -17.23 -8.01
N SER A 14 16.27 -16.72 -8.74
CA SER A 14 15.44 -15.61 -8.32
C SER A 14 14.63 -15.95 -7.07
N ALA A 15 14.04 -17.16 -7.03
CA ALA A 15 13.27 -17.64 -5.90
C ALA A 15 14.16 -17.81 -4.65
N ASP A 16 15.36 -18.37 -4.80
CA ASP A 16 16.31 -18.54 -3.70
C ASP A 16 16.77 -17.19 -3.16
N THR A 17 17.05 -16.22 -4.04
CA THR A 17 17.44 -14.87 -3.65
C THR A 17 16.32 -14.18 -2.89
N THR A 18 15.07 -14.33 -3.34
CA THR A 18 13.90 -13.76 -2.69
C THR A 18 13.71 -14.35 -1.28
N ALA A 19 13.83 -15.67 -1.13
CA ALA A 19 13.71 -16.34 0.16
C ALA A 19 14.81 -15.90 1.14
N ASP A 20 16.03 -15.71 0.65
CA ASP A 20 17.15 -15.23 1.46
C ASP A 20 16.93 -13.78 1.93
N ILE A 21 16.45 -12.93 1.03
CA ILE A 21 16.10 -11.54 1.35
C ILE A 21 15.00 -11.51 2.41
N GLU A 22 13.95 -12.32 2.25
CA GLU A 22 12.86 -12.41 3.23
C GLU A 22 13.36 -12.82 4.61
N ARG A 23 14.22 -13.83 4.69
CA ARG A 23 14.80 -14.25 5.97
C ARG A 23 15.60 -13.14 6.64
N ARG A 24 16.41 -12.41 5.87
CA ARG A 24 17.18 -11.27 6.38
C ARG A 24 16.27 -10.15 6.90
N GLN A 25 15.18 -9.88 6.19
CA GLN A 25 14.19 -8.87 6.60
C GLN A 25 13.49 -9.28 7.88
N VAL A 26 13.07 -10.54 7.99
CA VAL A 26 12.44 -11.06 9.21
C VAL A 26 13.41 -11.02 10.39
N ASP A 27 14.66 -11.42 10.19
CA ASP A 27 15.68 -11.39 11.24
C ASP A 27 15.98 -9.95 11.69
N ALA A 28 16.07 -9.01 10.75
CA ALA A 28 16.26 -7.61 11.06
C ALA A 28 15.08 -7.05 11.86
N TRP A 29 13.84 -7.41 11.47
CA TRP A 29 12.63 -7.02 12.19
C TRP A 29 12.62 -7.55 13.62
N ARG A 30 13.01 -8.82 13.81
CA ARG A 30 13.06 -9.44 15.14
C ARG A 30 14.04 -8.77 16.09
N ARG A 31 15.09 -8.15 15.56
CA ARG A 31 16.11 -7.45 16.35
C ARG A 31 15.65 -6.07 16.80
N LEU A 32 14.58 -5.52 16.20
CA LEU A 32 14.08 -4.21 16.58
C LEU A 32 13.34 -4.26 17.91
N SER A 33 13.45 -3.18 18.68
CA SER A 33 12.64 -3.01 19.88
C SER A 33 11.17 -2.79 19.47
N PRO A 34 10.21 -3.00 20.40
CA PRO A 34 8.80 -2.68 20.12
C PRO A 34 8.58 -1.25 19.67
N LEU A 35 9.30 -0.29 20.26
CA LEU A 35 9.20 1.11 19.87
C LEU A 35 9.72 1.35 18.46
N GLN A 36 10.86 0.73 18.11
CA GLN A 36 11.40 0.82 16.75
C GLN A 36 10.45 0.20 15.71
N LYS A 37 9.83 -0.92 16.05
CA LYS A 37 8.82 -1.55 15.17
C LYS A 37 7.64 -0.62 14.95
N LEU A 38 7.14 -0.01 16.00
CA LEU A 38 6.03 0.93 15.92
C LEU A 38 6.40 2.14 15.04
N GLN A 39 7.60 2.66 15.20
CA GLN A 39 8.08 3.78 14.39
C GLN A 39 8.14 3.42 12.91
N LEU A 40 8.65 2.23 12.58
CA LEU A 40 8.72 1.76 11.20
C LEU A 40 7.34 1.63 10.58
N VAL A 41 6.38 1.06 11.30
CA VAL A 41 5.00 0.92 10.83
C VAL A 41 4.37 2.30 10.60
N SER A 42 4.60 3.22 11.53
CA SER A 42 4.08 4.58 11.43
C SER A 42 4.66 5.31 10.22
N ASP A 43 5.97 5.21 9.98
CA ASP A 43 6.63 5.82 8.84
C ASP A 43 6.11 5.24 7.51
N ALA A 44 5.96 3.92 7.44
CA ALA A 44 5.44 3.24 6.25
C ALA A 44 3.99 3.65 5.97
N THR A 45 3.16 3.74 7.01
CA THR A 45 1.77 4.18 6.88
C THR A 45 1.71 5.62 6.38
N GLY A 46 2.54 6.50 6.94
CA GLY A 46 2.63 7.90 6.50
C GLY A 46 3.01 8.02 5.02
N ALA A 47 3.96 7.20 4.57
CA ALA A 47 4.37 7.18 3.17
C ALA A 47 3.23 6.73 2.25
N VAL A 48 2.47 5.71 2.64
CA VAL A 48 1.31 5.22 1.88
C VAL A 48 0.24 6.31 1.79
N VAL A 49 -0.06 6.98 2.89
CA VAL A 49 -1.06 8.05 2.93
C VAL A 49 -0.63 9.20 2.01
N ASN A 50 0.61 9.65 2.12
CA ASN A 50 1.12 10.75 1.31
C ASN A 50 1.11 10.44 -0.18
N LEU A 51 1.52 9.23 -0.54
CA LEU A 51 1.52 8.78 -1.93
C LEU A 51 0.10 8.68 -2.48
N SER A 52 -0.82 8.14 -1.68
CA SER A 52 -2.24 8.02 -2.06
C SER A 52 -2.87 9.40 -2.28
N LEU A 53 -2.62 10.35 -1.38
CA LEU A 53 -3.11 11.73 -1.53
C LEU A 53 -2.55 12.40 -2.77
N ALA A 54 -1.26 12.24 -3.04
CA ALA A 54 -0.65 12.79 -4.24
C ALA A 54 -1.32 12.25 -5.51
N GLY A 55 -1.60 10.94 -5.54
CA GLY A 55 -2.31 10.32 -6.65
C GLY A 55 -3.73 10.84 -6.81
N ILE A 56 -4.45 11.00 -5.71
CA ILE A 56 -5.82 11.54 -5.72
C ILE A 56 -5.82 12.97 -6.28
N ARG A 57 -4.91 13.82 -5.82
CA ARG A 57 -4.81 15.20 -6.29
C ARG A 57 -4.49 15.29 -7.78
N ARG A 58 -3.69 14.36 -8.29
CA ARG A 58 -3.38 14.32 -9.73
C ARG A 58 -4.59 13.91 -10.56
N ARG A 59 -5.38 12.94 -10.08
CA ARG A 59 -6.57 12.46 -10.81
C ARG A 59 -7.76 13.40 -10.68
N HIS A 60 -7.83 14.16 -9.59
CA HIS A 60 -8.96 15.03 -9.26
C HIS A 60 -8.46 16.43 -8.89
N PRO A 61 -7.89 17.19 -9.87
CA PRO A 61 -7.27 18.47 -9.56
C PRO A 61 -8.26 19.55 -9.10
N GLN A 62 -9.57 19.35 -9.35
CA GLN A 62 -10.61 20.28 -8.92
C GLN A 62 -11.26 19.88 -7.59
N ALA A 63 -10.85 18.77 -7.01
CA ALA A 63 -11.43 18.29 -5.76
C ALA A 63 -11.02 19.16 -4.58
N THR A 64 -11.95 19.37 -3.65
CA THR A 64 -11.64 20.04 -2.40
C THR A 64 -10.77 19.14 -1.51
N GLU A 65 -10.16 19.71 -0.48
CA GLU A 65 -9.39 18.92 0.48
C GLU A 65 -10.26 17.87 1.17
N ARG A 66 -11.51 18.25 1.49
CA ARG A 66 -12.46 17.29 2.10
C ARG A 66 -12.77 16.14 1.15
N GLU A 67 -12.98 16.40 -0.12
CA GLU A 67 -13.21 15.36 -1.12
C GLU A 67 -11.99 14.45 -1.24
N CYS A 68 -10.79 15.01 -1.25
CA CYS A 68 -9.55 14.23 -1.28
C CYS A 68 -9.45 13.31 -0.05
N PHE A 69 -9.80 13.81 1.12
CA PHE A 69 -9.83 13.03 2.36
C PHE A 69 -10.83 11.89 2.26
N LEU A 70 -12.03 12.14 1.75
CA LEU A 70 -13.06 11.12 1.60
C LEU A 70 -12.64 10.03 0.61
N ARG A 71 -11.99 10.41 -0.48
CA ARG A 71 -11.43 9.46 -1.44
C ARG A 71 -10.31 8.62 -0.83
N LEU A 72 -9.47 9.22 -0.01
CA LEU A 72 -8.44 8.49 0.74
C LEU A 72 -9.09 7.49 1.70
N ALA A 73 -10.11 7.92 2.45
CA ALA A 73 -10.83 7.03 3.36
C ALA A 73 -11.43 5.82 2.62
N ALA A 74 -11.96 6.04 1.42
CA ALA A 74 -12.49 4.95 0.60
C ALA A 74 -11.40 3.96 0.16
N ILE A 75 -10.19 4.43 -0.10
CA ILE A 75 -9.05 3.56 -0.42
C ILE A 75 -8.64 2.73 0.79
N LEU A 76 -8.55 3.35 1.95
CA LEU A 76 -8.04 2.70 3.16
C LEU A 76 -9.07 1.80 3.84
N LEU A 77 -10.32 2.22 3.86
CA LEU A 77 -11.40 1.52 4.60
C LEU A 77 -12.35 0.75 3.69
N GLY A 78 -12.38 1.06 2.40
CA GLY A 78 -13.40 0.62 1.48
C GLY A 78 -14.54 1.62 1.40
N VAL A 79 -15.26 1.62 0.27
CA VAL A 79 -16.33 2.59 -0.01
C VAL A 79 -17.46 2.50 1.02
N ASP A 80 -17.91 1.29 1.33
CA ASP A 80 -19.04 1.09 2.24
C ASP A 80 -18.71 1.58 3.66
N ALA A 81 -17.52 1.26 4.15
CA ALA A 81 -17.09 1.69 5.47
C ALA A 81 -16.91 3.21 5.51
N ALA A 82 -16.33 3.80 4.47
CA ALA A 82 -16.14 5.25 4.39
C ALA A 82 -17.49 5.99 4.42
N ARG A 83 -18.51 5.48 3.72
CA ARG A 83 -19.85 6.06 3.73
C ARG A 83 -20.54 5.96 5.07
N ARG A 84 -20.28 4.88 5.82
CA ARG A 84 -20.85 4.72 7.18
C ARG A 84 -20.19 5.64 8.19
N VAL A 85 -18.89 5.83 8.08
CA VAL A 85 -18.12 6.67 9.03
C VAL A 85 -18.29 8.15 8.69
N TYR A 86 -18.29 8.49 7.42
CA TYR A 86 -18.40 9.88 6.96
C TYR A 86 -19.65 10.04 6.09
N PRO A 87 -20.77 10.56 6.67
CA PRO A 87 -22.02 10.68 5.92
C PRO A 87 -21.93 11.50 4.64
N ASP A 88 -21.07 12.52 4.60
CA ASP A 88 -20.86 13.36 3.42
C ASP A 88 -20.19 12.62 2.26
N ALA A 89 -19.62 11.45 2.51
CA ALA A 89 -19.07 10.59 1.44
C ALA A 89 -20.15 10.13 0.46
N ALA A 90 -21.41 10.08 0.88
CA ALA A 90 -22.53 9.72 0.01
C ALA A 90 -22.77 10.77 -1.09
N GLN A 91 -22.32 11.99 -0.90
CA GLN A 91 -22.46 13.07 -1.88
C GLN A 91 -21.44 13.01 -3.01
N VAL A 92 -20.39 12.19 -2.85
CA VAL A 92 -19.35 12.01 -3.86
C VAL A 92 -19.69 10.78 -4.68
N SER A 93 -20.07 10.97 -5.96
CA SER A 93 -20.20 9.87 -6.91
C SER A 93 -18.78 9.37 -7.25
N ASP A 94 -18.60 8.11 -7.54
CA ASP A 94 -17.30 7.52 -7.84
C ASP A 94 -16.26 7.81 -6.75
N LEU A 95 -16.59 7.50 -5.51
CA LEU A 95 -15.71 7.80 -4.37
C LEU A 95 -14.30 7.24 -4.54
N ARG A 96 -14.16 6.02 -5.08
CA ARG A 96 -12.84 5.48 -5.43
C ARG A 96 -12.26 6.14 -6.67
N GLY A 97 -13.12 6.62 -7.54
CA GLY A 97 -12.75 7.25 -8.79
C GLY A 97 -12.33 6.23 -9.86
N PRO A 98 -12.29 6.65 -11.12
CA PRO A 98 -11.68 5.84 -12.18
C PRO A 98 -10.18 5.78 -11.98
N CYS A 99 -9.60 4.64 -12.24
CA CYS A 99 -8.15 4.48 -12.22
C CYS A 99 -7.50 5.20 -13.40
#